data_57f05a9fd9c682c0f8c1150c6c297875
#
_entry.id   57f05a9fd9c682c0f8c1150c6c297875
#
_cell.length_a   1.000
_cell.length_b   1.000
_cell.length_c   1.000
_cell.angle_alpha   90.00
_cell.angle_beta   90.00
_cell.angle_gamma   90.00
#
_symmetry.space_group_name_H-M   'P 1'
#
loop_
_entity.id
_entity.type
_entity.pdbx_description
1 polymer ?
#
loop_
_entity_poly.entity_id
_entity_poly.type
_entity_poly.pdbx_seq_one_letter_code
_entity_poly.pdbx_strand_id
1 'polypeptide(L)'
;MNKQYDFIYLTNTPSFYKARLCEELAKKHSVLLVLYGYGAEAVNTRLSGNENGFDYFFLHEGDAGKRNKALVLFRLLKLMARVRARRVLFSGWMAPEYNIYSFLSSKRRNAVICESSAIDSGMDGWKGLLKKAVIRRMSAALPSGSPHRALFEHIRYPGDIHVTGSVGIFNMEGR
;
A
#
# COMPACT_ATOMS: atom_id res chain seq x y z
N MET A 1 -14.22 -19.28 9.20
CA MET A 1 -12.92 -19.59 8.56
C MET A 1 -12.22 -18.28 8.22
N ASN A 2 -10.98 -18.10 8.66
CA ASN A 2 -10.21 -16.90 8.28
C ASN A 2 -9.69 -17.06 6.85
N LYS A 3 -10.12 -16.18 5.94
CA LYS A 3 -9.62 -16.18 4.56
C LYS A 3 -8.12 -15.83 4.55
N GLN A 4 -7.33 -16.60 3.80
CA GLN A 4 -5.88 -16.41 3.70
C GLN A 4 -5.55 -15.83 2.32
N TYR A 5 -4.62 -14.85 2.32
CA TYR A 5 -4.11 -14.21 1.12
C TYR A 5 -2.59 -14.30 1.07
N ASP A 6 -2.02 -14.39 -0.12
CA ASP A 6 -0.57 -14.22 -0.29
C ASP A 6 -0.19 -12.77 -0.06
N PHE A 7 -0.98 -11.84 -0.63
CA PHE A 7 -0.75 -10.41 -0.52
C PHE A 7 -2.01 -9.67 -0.05
N ILE A 8 -1.85 -8.79 0.94
CA ILE A 8 -2.82 -7.74 1.26
C ILE A 8 -2.15 -6.41 0.93
N TYR A 9 -2.72 -5.64 0.00
CA TYR A 9 -2.21 -4.33 -0.41
C TYR A 9 -3.06 -3.22 0.22
N LEU A 10 -2.46 -2.50 1.17
CA LEU A 10 -3.06 -1.37 1.87
C LEU A 10 -2.71 -0.09 1.11
N THR A 11 -3.68 0.54 0.48
CA THR A 11 -3.46 1.76 -0.32
C THR A 11 -4.54 2.81 -0.08
N ASN A 12 -4.37 3.98 -0.66
CA ASN A 12 -5.27 5.11 -0.46
C ASN A 12 -6.58 4.95 -1.25
N THR A 13 -6.57 5.30 -2.52
CA THR A 13 -7.72 5.35 -3.40
C THR A 13 -7.52 4.41 -4.57
N PRO A 14 -8.59 3.95 -5.21
CA PRO A 14 -8.47 3.16 -6.42
C PRO A 14 -7.81 3.98 -7.53
N SER A 15 -6.91 3.34 -8.26
CA SER A 15 -6.34 3.88 -9.49
C SER A 15 -6.06 2.74 -10.45
N PHE A 16 -6.09 3.02 -11.75
CA PHE A 16 -5.95 1.99 -12.79
C PHE A 16 -4.65 1.19 -12.64
N TYR A 17 -3.53 1.85 -12.31
CA TYR A 17 -2.24 1.18 -12.16
C TYR A 17 -2.17 0.26 -10.93
N LYS A 18 -2.88 0.61 -9.83
CA LYS A 18 -2.98 -0.26 -8.64
C LYS A 18 -3.86 -1.48 -8.91
N ALA A 19 -4.98 -1.26 -9.61
CA ALA A 19 -5.83 -2.36 -10.05
C ALA A 19 -5.05 -3.29 -10.96
N ARG A 20 -4.34 -2.75 -11.95
CA ARG A 20 -3.51 -3.53 -12.87
C ARG A 20 -2.41 -4.32 -12.16
N LEU A 21 -1.74 -3.72 -11.17
CA LEU A 21 -0.78 -4.44 -10.33
C LEU A 21 -1.44 -5.62 -9.61
N CYS A 22 -2.63 -5.41 -9.03
CA CYS A 22 -3.36 -6.47 -8.35
C CYS A 22 -3.82 -7.56 -9.33
N GLU A 23 -4.27 -7.22 -10.53
CA GLU A 23 -4.64 -8.17 -11.60
C GLU A 23 -3.43 -9.04 -12.00
N GLU A 24 -2.27 -8.43 -12.23
CA GLU A 24 -1.06 -9.19 -12.59
C GLU A 24 -0.60 -10.12 -11.45
N LEU A 25 -0.66 -9.64 -10.20
CA LEU A 25 -0.35 -10.47 -9.04
C LEU A 25 -1.38 -11.61 -8.88
N ALA A 26 -2.65 -11.35 -9.14
CA ALA A 26 -3.74 -12.31 -8.99
C ALA A 26 -3.67 -13.49 -9.96
N LYS A 27 -2.93 -13.36 -11.05
CA LYS A 27 -2.66 -14.49 -11.97
C LYS A 27 -1.94 -15.67 -11.29
N LYS A 28 -1.20 -15.42 -10.20
CA LYS A 28 -0.38 -16.43 -9.52
C LYS A 28 -0.57 -16.46 -8.01
N HIS A 29 -1.24 -15.47 -7.43
CA HIS A 29 -1.35 -15.26 -5.99
C HIS A 29 -2.75 -14.83 -5.59
N SER A 30 -3.15 -15.17 -4.38
CA SER A 30 -4.36 -14.61 -3.78
C SER A 30 -4.11 -13.19 -3.25
N VAL A 31 -4.88 -12.22 -3.74
CA VAL A 31 -4.67 -10.79 -3.46
C VAL A 31 -5.92 -10.16 -2.86
N LEU A 32 -5.73 -9.35 -1.81
CA LEU A 32 -6.75 -8.45 -1.27
C LEU A 32 -6.25 -7.01 -1.35
N LEU A 33 -6.96 -6.17 -2.11
CA LEU A 33 -6.74 -4.73 -2.17
C LEU A 33 -7.60 -4.03 -1.11
N VAL A 34 -6.98 -3.30 -0.18
CA VAL A 34 -7.68 -2.56 0.88
C VAL A 34 -7.50 -1.06 0.65
N LEU A 35 -8.63 -0.35 0.57
CA LEU A 35 -8.71 1.06 0.21
C LEU A 35 -9.36 1.85 1.35
N TYR A 36 -8.86 3.04 1.65
CA TYR A 36 -9.50 3.86 2.69
C TYR A 36 -10.52 4.88 2.16
N GLY A 37 -10.86 4.83 0.87
CA GLY A 37 -11.91 5.65 0.29
C GLY A 37 -11.72 5.90 -1.20
N TYR A 38 -12.59 6.75 -1.77
CA TYR A 38 -12.49 7.21 -3.15
C TYR A 38 -11.68 8.51 -3.21
N GLY A 39 -11.00 8.77 -4.33
CA GLY A 39 -10.35 10.05 -4.60
C GLY A 39 -11.37 11.12 -5.02
N ALA A 40 -11.06 12.40 -4.76
CA ALA A 40 -11.87 13.52 -5.26
C ALA A 40 -11.82 13.62 -6.79
N GLU A 41 -10.71 13.22 -7.40
CA GLU A 41 -10.56 13.10 -8.84
C GLU A 41 -10.99 11.70 -9.25
N ALA A 42 -12.05 11.64 -10.04
CA ALA A 42 -12.61 10.41 -10.58
C ALA A 42 -11.71 9.81 -11.70
N VAL A 43 -10.47 9.52 -11.41
CA VAL A 43 -9.74 8.49 -12.16
C VAL A 43 -10.28 7.15 -11.65
N ASN A 44 -11.59 6.99 -11.82
CA ASN A 44 -12.36 5.88 -11.31
C ASN A 44 -12.08 4.65 -12.17
N THR A 45 -11.08 3.92 -11.76
CA THR A 45 -11.09 2.49 -12.05
C THR A 45 -12.29 1.94 -11.29
N ARG A 46 -13.38 1.66 -11.99
CA ARG A 46 -14.50 0.90 -11.44
C ARG A 46 -13.93 -0.47 -11.09
N LEU A 47 -13.71 -0.69 -9.81
CA LEU A 47 -13.45 -2.03 -9.31
C LEU A 47 -14.79 -2.76 -9.42
N SER A 48 -14.98 -3.55 -10.46
CA SER A 48 -16.20 -4.34 -10.65
C SER A 48 -15.96 -5.77 -10.19
N GLY A 49 -16.42 -6.09 -9.02
CA GLY A 49 -16.64 -7.43 -8.47
C GLY A 49 -15.60 -8.50 -8.81
N ASN A 50 -16.09 -9.72 -9.05
CA ASN A 50 -15.27 -10.90 -9.37
C ASN A 50 -14.52 -10.86 -10.72
N GLU A 51 -14.77 -9.87 -11.57
CA GLU A 51 -14.16 -9.76 -12.89
C GLU A 51 -12.66 -9.38 -12.83
N ASN A 52 -12.21 -8.79 -11.71
CA ASN A 52 -10.82 -8.34 -11.58
C ASN A 52 -9.83 -9.44 -11.17
N GLY A 53 -10.29 -10.64 -10.85
CA GLY A 53 -9.44 -11.75 -10.41
C GLY A 53 -8.84 -11.60 -9.00
N PHE A 54 -9.12 -10.51 -8.29
CA PHE A 54 -8.68 -10.25 -6.92
C PHE A 54 -9.81 -9.70 -6.05
N ASP A 55 -9.71 -9.89 -4.73
CA ASP A 55 -10.66 -9.29 -3.78
C ASP A 55 -10.30 -7.84 -3.46
N TYR A 56 -11.31 -7.02 -3.15
CA TYR A 56 -11.09 -5.69 -2.64
C TYR A 56 -12.02 -5.33 -1.49
N PHE A 57 -11.61 -4.37 -0.66
CA PHE A 57 -12.37 -3.90 0.48
C PHE A 57 -12.19 -2.40 0.70
N PHE A 58 -13.30 -1.65 0.80
CA PHE A 58 -13.29 -0.25 1.17
C PHE A 58 -13.49 -0.10 2.68
N LEU A 59 -12.54 0.56 3.35
CA LEU A 59 -12.64 0.92 4.76
C LEU A 59 -13.62 2.10 4.98
N HIS A 60 -13.80 2.94 3.94
CA HIS A 60 -14.75 4.04 3.89
C HIS A 60 -15.34 4.14 2.48
N GLU A 61 -16.68 4.20 2.39
CA GLU A 61 -17.43 4.24 1.12
C GLU A 61 -17.70 5.68 0.68
N GLY A 62 -16.71 6.56 0.74
CA GLY A 62 -16.85 7.96 0.39
C GLY A 62 -15.51 8.61 0.07
N ASP A 63 -15.53 9.94 0.00
CA ASP A 63 -14.33 10.74 -0.23
C ASP A 63 -13.27 10.45 0.85
N ALA A 64 -12.11 10.00 0.39
CA ALA A 64 -10.97 9.66 1.24
C ALA A 64 -10.50 10.85 2.12
N GLY A 65 -10.68 12.08 1.64
CA GLY A 65 -10.35 13.32 2.37
C GLY A 65 -11.28 13.59 3.55
N LYS A 66 -12.53 13.13 3.46
CA LYS A 66 -13.57 13.34 4.48
C LYS A 66 -13.70 12.17 5.46
N ARG A 67 -12.84 11.15 5.36
CA ARG A 67 -12.92 9.96 6.20
C ARG A 67 -12.68 10.25 7.68
N ASN A 68 -13.42 9.58 8.54
CA ASN A 68 -13.11 9.50 9.96
C ASN A 68 -11.96 8.50 10.19
N LYS A 69 -10.77 9.02 10.51
CA LYS A 69 -9.54 8.21 10.65
C LYS A 69 -9.65 7.14 11.75
N ALA A 70 -10.33 7.43 12.86
CA ALA A 70 -10.51 6.46 13.94
C ALA A 70 -11.43 5.30 13.49
N LEU A 71 -12.52 5.62 12.79
CA LEU A 71 -13.42 4.60 12.26
C LEU A 71 -12.74 3.74 11.19
N VAL A 72 -11.94 4.35 10.31
CA VAL A 72 -11.15 3.64 9.30
C VAL A 72 -10.13 2.71 9.97
N LEU A 73 -9.43 3.17 11.00
CA LEU A 73 -8.52 2.33 11.78
C LEU A 73 -9.26 1.16 12.42
N PHE A 74 -10.41 1.40 13.05
CA PHE A 74 -11.21 0.34 13.67
C PHE A 74 -11.66 -0.70 12.65
N ARG A 75 -12.15 -0.27 11.48
CA ARG A 75 -12.54 -1.16 10.39
C ARG A 75 -11.36 -1.96 9.83
N LEU A 76 -10.19 -1.32 9.70
CA LEU A 76 -8.96 -1.98 9.32
C LEU A 76 -8.59 -3.09 10.31
N LEU A 77 -8.55 -2.78 11.60
CA LEU A 77 -8.22 -3.77 12.63
C LEU A 77 -9.21 -4.93 12.64
N LYS A 78 -10.52 -4.65 12.52
CA LYS A 78 -11.58 -5.67 12.42
C LYS A 78 -11.40 -6.56 11.17
N LEU A 79 -11.05 -5.98 10.01
CA LEU A 79 -10.74 -6.72 8.79
C LEU A 79 -9.52 -7.62 9.00
N MET A 80 -8.42 -7.04 9.48
CA MET A 80 -7.14 -7.75 9.62
C MET A 80 -7.17 -8.83 10.71
N ALA A 81 -8.11 -8.77 11.66
CA ALA A 81 -8.37 -9.86 12.60
C ALA A 81 -9.09 -11.07 11.96
N ARG A 82 -9.78 -10.86 10.84
CA ARG A 82 -10.57 -11.87 10.12
C ARG A 82 -9.86 -12.50 8.92
N VAL A 83 -8.76 -11.88 8.49
CA VAL A 83 -7.99 -12.35 7.34
C VAL A 83 -6.53 -12.60 7.75
N ARG A 84 -5.86 -13.48 7.01
CA ARG A 84 -4.42 -13.72 7.19
C ARG A 84 -3.70 -13.36 5.91
N ALA A 85 -2.49 -12.80 6.03
CA ALA A 85 -1.64 -12.48 4.90
C ALA A 85 -0.27 -13.11 5.06
N ARG A 86 0.29 -13.61 3.97
CA ARG A 86 1.72 -13.97 3.89
C ARG A 86 2.58 -12.70 3.87
N ARG A 87 2.15 -11.68 3.10
CA ARG A 87 2.77 -10.35 3.02
C ARG A 87 1.70 -9.26 3.07
N VAL A 88 2.03 -8.16 3.74
CA VAL A 88 1.22 -6.93 3.77
C VAL A 88 2.03 -5.82 3.11
N LEU A 89 1.52 -5.31 2.00
CA LEU A 89 2.13 -4.22 1.23
C LEU A 89 1.52 -2.90 1.65
N PHE A 90 2.32 -1.95 2.06
CA PHE A 90 1.92 -0.61 2.45
C PHE A 90 2.26 0.39 1.34
N SER A 91 1.30 1.17 0.89
CA SER A 91 1.52 2.25 -0.08
C SER A 91 2.12 3.48 0.62
N GLY A 92 3.42 3.44 0.89
CA GLY A 92 4.11 4.51 1.59
C GLY A 92 3.73 4.65 3.06
N TRP A 93 3.83 5.88 3.57
CA TRP A 93 3.66 6.22 5.00
C TRP A 93 2.70 7.40 5.23
N MET A 94 1.87 7.76 4.25
CA MET A 94 0.98 8.92 4.35
C MET A 94 -0.31 8.66 5.12
N ALA A 95 -0.73 7.41 5.26
CA ALA A 95 -1.95 7.03 5.95
C ALA A 95 -1.67 6.68 7.43
N PRO A 96 -2.03 7.54 8.40
CA PRO A 96 -1.76 7.28 9.81
C PRO A 96 -2.42 5.98 10.30
N GLU A 97 -3.57 5.60 9.75
CA GLU A 97 -4.28 4.37 10.08
C GLU A 97 -3.44 3.14 9.73
N TYR A 98 -2.81 3.13 8.57
CA TYR A 98 -1.92 2.06 8.13
C TYR A 98 -0.61 2.08 8.91
N ASN A 99 -0.09 3.28 9.23
CA ASN A 99 1.09 3.43 10.06
C ASN A 99 0.90 2.80 11.43
N ILE A 100 -0.23 3.08 12.11
CA ILE A 100 -0.56 2.48 13.40
C ILE A 100 -0.63 0.95 13.24
N TYR A 101 -1.33 0.45 12.22
CA TYR A 101 -1.40 -0.99 11.96
C TYR A 101 -0.02 -1.63 11.74
N SER A 102 0.93 -0.92 11.13
CA SER A 102 2.29 -1.44 10.92
C SER A 102 3.02 -1.78 12.23
N PHE A 103 2.70 -1.07 13.33
CA PHE A 103 3.26 -1.38 14.65
C PHE A 103 2.59 -2.58 15.33
N LEU A 104 1.33 -2.85 14.99
CA LEU A 104 0.57 -3.99 15.53
C LEU A 104 0.81 -5.27 14.73
N SER A 105 1.20 -5.15 13.48
CA SER A 105 1.48 -6.28 12.60
C SER A 105 2.92 -6.80 12.75
N SER A 106 3.16 -8.04 12.33
CA SER A 106 4.50 -8.62 12.32
C SER A 106 5.38 -7.92 11.27
N LYS A 107 6.50 -7.34 11.71
CA LYS A 107 7.49 -6.70 10.84
C LYS A 107 7.90 -7.60 9.66
N ARG A 108 8.09 -8.90 9.89
CA ARG A 108 8.53 -9.87 8.87
C ARG A 108 7.57 -9.98 7.69
N ARG A 109 6.29 -9.63 7.87
CA ARG A 109 5.27 -9.67 6.81
C ARG A 109 5.08 -8.34 6.11
N ASN A 110 5.54 -7.24 6.70
CA ASN A 110 5.33 -5.90 6.18
C ASN A 110 6.36 -5.56 5.12
N ALA A 111 5.90 -5.00 4.00
CA ALA A 111 6.74 -4.39 2.98
C ALA A 111 6.15 -3.04 2.56
N VAL A 112 6.98 -2.08 2.18
CA VAL A 112 6.53 -0.76 1.72
C VAL A 112 6.79 -0.61 0.22
N ILE A 113 5.76 -0.22 -0.52
CA ILE A 113 5.87 0.27 -1.90
C ILE A 113 6.13 1.76 -1.81
N CYS A 114 7.17 2.25 -2.48
CA CYS A 114 7.60 3.64 -2.38
C CYS A 114 7.76 4.27 -3.77
N GLU A 115 6.96 5.32 -3.98
CA GLU A 115 7.00 6.18 -5.16
C GLU A 115 7.51 7.60 -4.81
N SER A 116 7.99 7.82 -3.58
CA SER A 116 8.52 9.11 -3.11
C SER A 116 10.04 9.12 -3.15
N SER A 117 10.62 10.23 -3.65
CA SER A 117 12.07 10.44 -3.67
C SER A 117 12.60 10.99 -2.34
N ALA A 118 13.91 10.99 -2.16
CA ALA A 118 14.57 11.60 -1.01
C ALA A 118 14.33 13.12 -0.95
N ILE A 119 14.25 13.78 -2.10
CA ILE A 119 14.01 15.21 -2.23
C ILE A 119 12.62 15.58 -1.76
N ASP A 120 11.60 14.81 -2.16
CA ASP A 120 10.19 15.11 -1.87
C ASP A 120 9.75 14.70 -0.46
N SER A 121 10.49 13.80 0.18
CA SER A 121 9.98 13.11 1.37
C SER A 121 10.21 13.87 2.68
N GLY A 122 11.13 14.83 2.74
CA GLY A 122 11.46 15.57 3.97
C GLY A 122 11.71 14.63 5.16
N MET A 123 12.89 14.03 5.26
CA MET A 123 13.24 13.03 6.29
C MET A 123 13.83 13.65 7.56
N ASP A 124 13.79 14.99 7.69
CA ASP A 124 14.36 15.74 8.81
C ASP A 124 13.30 16.10 9.85
N GLY A 125 13.79 16.49 11.04
CA GLY A 125 12.95 16.87 12.17
C GLY A 125 12.10 15.73 12.73
N TRP A 126 11.16 16.07 13.62
CA TRP A 126 10.31 15.08 14.30
C TRP A 126 9.39 14.30 13.35
N LYS A 127 8.91 14.93 12.26
CA LYS A 127 8.10 14.25 11.23
C LYS A 127 8.95 13.21 10.47
N GLY A 128 10.20 13.53 10.20
CA GLY A 128 11.14 12.58 9.61
C GLY A 128 11.45 11.39 10.52
N LEU A 129 11.55 11.62 11.83
CA LEU A 129 11.72 10.56 12.82
C LEU A 129 10.53 9.60 12.84
N LEU A 130 9.28 10.12 12.78
CA LEU A 130 8.08 9.29 12.68
C LEU A 130 8.05 8.46 11.39
N LYS A 131 8.39 9.08 10.26
CA LYS A 131 8.48 8.35 8.97
C LYS A 131 9.51 7.22 9.06
N LYS A 132 10.71 7.51 9.57
CA LYS A 132 11.76 6.50 9.78
C LYS A 132 11.30 5.37 10.71
N ALA A 133 10.56 5.69 11.78
CA ALA A 133 10.01 4.69 12.68
C ALA A 133 9.02 3.75 11.97
N VAL A 134 8.10 4.30 11.15
CA VAL A 134 7.16 3.51 10.34
C VAL A 134 7.93 2.64 9.33
N ILE A 135 8.88 3.21 8.59
CA ILE A 135 9.67 2.50 7.59
C ILE A 135 10.44 1.34 8.23
N ARG A 136 10.97 1.51 9.44
CA ARG A 136 11.65 0.45 10.18
C ARG A 136 10.73 -0.70 10.64
N ARG A 137 9.40 -0.53 10.54
CA ARG A 137 8.42 -1.61 10.75
C ARG A 137 8.21 -2.49 9.52
N MET A 138 8.88 -2.19 8.42
CA MET A 138 8.87 -3.00 7.21
C MET A 138 10.09 -3.92 7.19
N SER A 139 9.97 -5.11 6.60
CA SER A 139 11.09 -6.03 6.36
C SER A 139 11.70 -5.85 4.98
N ALA A 140 10.90 -5.33 4.04
CA ALA A 140 11.35 -5.04 2.69
C ALA A 140 10.81 -3.70 2.21
N ALA A 141 11.58 -3.03 1.35
CA ALA A 141 11.20 -1.83 0.62
C ALA A 141 11.19 -2.13 -0.88
N LEU A 142 10.15 -1.67 -1.54
CA LEU A 142 9.88 -1.85 -2.96
C LEU A 142 9.85 -0.47 -3.66
N PRO A 143 11.01 0.19 -3.79
CA PRO A 143 11.09 1.46 -4.53
C PRO A 143 10.84 1.24 -6.01
N SER A 144 10.13 2.17 -6.64
CA SER A 144 9.82 2.12 -8.07
C SER A 144 11.00 2.44 -8.98
N GLY A 145 12.09 3.01 -8.46
CA GLY A 145 13.27 3.35 -9.26
C GLY A 145 14.46 3.79 -8.41
N SER A 146 15.58 4.10 -9.07
CA SER A 146 16.82 4.50 -8.40
C SER A 146 16.69 5.73 -7.50
N PRO A 147 15.95 6.82 -7.87
CA PRO A 147 15.75 7.95 -6.98
C PRO A 147 15.01 7.59 -5.69
N HIS A 148 14.08 6.64 -5.77
CA HIS A 148 13.32 6.16 -4.62
C HIS A 148 14.14 5.20 -3.76
N ARG A 149 15.02 4.41 -4.37
CA ARG A 149 16.01 3.58 -3.66
C ARG A 149 16.97 4.43 -2.83
N ALA A 150 17.47 5.53 -3.39
CA ALA A 150 18.37 6.45 -2.70
C ALA A 150 17.80 6.97 -1.36
N LEU A 151 16.47 7.10 -1.25
CA LEU A 151 15.80 7.45 0.01
C LEU A 151 16.10 6.43 1.11
N PHE A 152 15.98 5.14 0.80
CA PHE A 152 16.21 4.06 1.78
C PHE A 152 17.69 3.94 2.14
N GLU A 153 18.59 4.18 1.20
CA GLU A 153 20.03 4.23 1.45
C GLU A 153 20.39 5.43 2.35
N HIS A 154 19.84 6.61 2.08
CA HIS A 154 20.02 7.82 2.88
C HIS A 154 19.62 7.62 4.35
N ILE A 155 18.48 6.99 4.60
CA ILE A 155 18.00 6.73 5.97
C ILE A 155 18.64 5.49 6.61
N ARG A 156 19.59 4.84 5.96
CA ARG A 156 20.24 3.57 6.39
C ARG A 156 19.18 2.53 6.76
N TYR A 157 18.28 2.27 5.79
CA TYR A 157 17.21 1.30 5.99
C TYR A 157 17.77 -0.10 6.26
N PRO A 158 17.34 -0.79 7.34
CA PRO A 158 17.93 -2.06 7.76
C PRO A 158 17.31 -3.29 7.09
N GLY A 159 16.31 -3.14 6.22
CA GLY A 159 15.63 -4.25 5.53
C GLY A 159 16.10 -4.42 4.09
N ASP A 160 15.50 -5.38 3.41
CA ASP A 160 15.80 -5.66 2.00
C ASP A 160 15.24 -4.55 1.09
N ILE A 161 15.98 -4.17 0.05
CA ILE A 161 15.58 -3.17 -0.93
C ILE A 161 15.53 -3.84 -2.32
N HIS A 162 14.32 -3.91 -2.89
CA HIS A 162 14.08 -4.48 -4.21
C HIS A 162 13.49 -3.43 -5.14
N VAL A 163 14.25 -2.95 -6.12
CA VAL A 163 13.73 -2.03 -7.14
C VAL A 163 12.78 -2.78 -8.06
N THR A 164 11.51 -2.34 -8.09
CA THR A 164 10.44 -3.07 -8.81
C THR A 164 10.15 -2.53 -10.21
N GLY A 165 10.71 -1.37 -10.58
CA GLY A 165 10.19 -0.60 -11.70
C GLY A 165 8.79 -0.05 -11.36
N SER A 166 8.43 1.11 -11.83
CA SER A 166 7.05 1.59 -11.70
C SER A 166 6.12 0.71 -12.54
N VAL A 167 4.86 0.58 -12.14
CA VAL A 167 3.83 0.14 -13.07
C VAL A 167 3.66 1.27 -14.07
N GLY A 168 4.52 1.28 -15.10
CA GLY A 168 4.48 2.27 -16.17
C GLY A 168 3.14 2.22 -16.88
N ILE A 169 2.80 3.28 -17.57
CA ILE A 169 1.74 3.27 -18.58
C ILE A 169 2.27 2.34 -19.68
N PHE A 170 1.93 1.05 -19.58
CA PHE A 170 2.20 0.10 -20.64
C PHE A 170 1.39 0.54 -21.85
N ASN A 171 2.08 0.77 -22.98
CA ASN A 171 1.58 1.13 -24.29
C ASN A 171 0.07 0.99 -24.45
N MET A 172 -0.59 2.12 -24.58
CA MET A 172 -1.97 2.21 -25.06
C MET A 172 -2.02 2.02 -26.58
N GLU A 173 -1.03 1.35 -27.19
CA GLU A 173 -1.02 0.93 -28.58
C GLU A 173 -1.83 -0.34 -28.71
N GLY A 174 -3.12 -0.19 -28.96
CA GLY A 174 -4.03 -1.30 -29.21
C GLY A 174 -5.47 -1.02 -28.84
N ARG A 175 -6.01 0.12 -29.30
CA ARG A 175 -7.46 0.30 -29.50
C ARG A 175 -7.75 1.01 -30.79
#